data_32961038ffaf82f07f8310590dcf5c82
#
_entry.id   32961038ffaf82f07f8310590dcf5c82
#
_cell.length_a   1.000
_cell.length_b   1.000
_cell.length_c   1.000
_cell.angle_alpha   90.00
_cell.angle_beta   90.00
_cell.angle_gamma   90.00
#
_symmetry.space_group_name_H-M   'P 1'
#
loop_
_entity.id
_entity.type
_entity.pdbx_description
1 polymer ?
#
loop_
_entity_poly.entity_id
_entity_poly.type
_entity_poly.pdbx_seq_one_letter_code
_entity_poly.pdbx_strand_id
1 'polypeptide(L)'
;MEGSAFQDLSRLSLNQYTTHAWSLREAVEGCNNAGLQWIGLWRDKIQECGIDEARRVLQDNGVRVSGICRGGWFPALTAAERQAKIDDNFRAIDECAQLNCDTLILVCGGLPDHDLAEARKQVQDGIEAIVDYAVGHNVRLGIEPLHPMFAADRSVISTTSQSLDIAERIGSPQVGVVLDVYHI
;
A
#
# COMPACT_ATOMS: atom_id res chain seq x y z
N MET A 1 -22.77 -2.23 35.29
CA MET A 1 -23.47 -2.20 33.98
C MET A 1 -22.51 -1.56 33.00
N GLU A 2 -21.70 -2.36 32.39
CA GLU A 2 -20.66 -1.91 31.48
C GLU A 2 -21.22 -1.99 30.07
N GLY A 3 -21.41 -0.83 29.48
CA GLY A 3 -21.79 -0.73 28.11
C GLY A 3 -20.65 -1.15 27.21
N SER A 4 -20.75 -2.31 26.60
CA SER A 4 -19.85 -2.77 25.55
C SER A 4 -20.13 -1.93 24.28
N ALA A 5 -19.46 -0.78 24.18
CA ALA A 5 -19.66 0.14 23.06
C ALA A 5 -18.94 -0.32 21.77
N PHE A 6 -18.10 -1.36 21.81
CA PHE A 6 -17.35 -1.88 20.66
C PHE A 6 -17.29 -3.40 20.68
N GLN A 7 -18.41 -4.06 20.37
CA GLN A 7 -18.43 -5.51 20.23
C GLN A 7 -18.09 -6.00 18.81
N ASP A 8 -18.22 -5.15 17.79
CA ASP A 8 -17.93 -5.50 16.41
C ASP A 8 -16.60 -4.88 15.95
N LEU A 9 -15.53 -5.69 15.97
CA LEU A 9 -14.20 -5.32 15.48
C LEU A 9 -13.97 -5.74 14.02
N SER A 10 -15.00 -6.27 13.34
CA SER A 10 -14.87 -6.83 11.98
C SER A 10 -14.37 -5.85 10.93
N ARG A 11 -14.55 -4.55 11.16
CA ARG A 11 -14.12 -3.46 10.28
C ARG A 11 -12.83 -2.76 10.74
N LEU A 12 -12.23 -3.22 11.83
CA LEU A 12 -10.96 -2.66 12.31
C LEU A 12 -9.78 -3.46 11.76
N SER A 13 -8.75 -2.75 11.36
CA SER A 13 -7.47 -3.28 10.92
C SER A 13 -6.34 -2.56 11.65
N LEU A 14 -5.37 -3.30 12.17
CA LEU A 14 -4.15 -2.70 12.70
C LEU A 14 -3.28 -2.26 11.52
N ASN A 15 -2.89 -0.98 11.45
CA ASN A 15 -1.78 -0.58 10.60
C ASN A 15 -0.46 -0.99 11.28
N GLN A 16 0.29 -1.92 10.68
CA GLN A 16 1.52 -2.46 11.25
C GLN A 16 2.56 -1.37 11.59
N TYR A 17 2.52 -0.24 10.90
CA TYR A 17 3.41 0.88 11.20
C TYR A 17 3.22 1.45 12.61
N THR A 18 2.03 1.33 13.20
CA THR A 18 1.77 1.72 14.60
C THR A 18 2.59 0.89 15.59
N THR A 19 2.92 -0.32 15.21
CA THR A 19 3.74 -1.26 15.99
C THR A 19 5.05 -1.57 15.26
N HIS A 20 5.65 -0.58 14.62
CA HIS A 20 6.81 -0.76 13.72
C HIS A 20 8.02 -1.44 14.38
N ALA A 21 8.18 -1.30 15.70
CA ALA A 21 9.22 -2.00 16.47
C ALA A 21 8.98 -3.52 16.57
N TRP A 22 7.76 -4.00 16.29
CA TRP A 22 7.41 -5.41 16.32
C TRP A 22 7.76 -6.10 15.00
N SER A 23 8.12 -7.36 15.09
CA SER A 23 8.18 -8.25 13.93
C SER A 23 6.77 -8.49 13.37
N LEU A 24 6.67 -9.01 12.14
CA LEU A 24 5.39 -9.41 11.56
C LEU A 24 4.66 -10.41 12.46
N ARG A 25 5.37 -11.40 13.00
CA ARG A 25 4.81 -12.39 13.93
C ARG A 25 4.20 -11.73 15.16
N GLU A 26 4.95 -10.87 15.86
CA GLU A 26 4.46 -10.19 17.06
C GLU A 26 3.22 -9.34 16.77
N ALA A 27 3.18 -8.64 15.63
CA ALA A 27 2.04 -7.83 15.23
C ALA A 27 0.80 -8.68 14.94
N VAL A 28 0.95 -9.81 14.24
CA VAL A 28 -0.15 -10.72 13.92
C VAL A 28 -0.67 -11.43 15.18
N GLU A 29 0.22 -11.92 16.05
CA GLU A 29 -0.17 -12.50 17.34
C GLU A 29 -0.87 -11.46 18.24
N GLY A 30 -0.40 -10.21 18.21
CA GLY A 30 -1.06 -9.08 18.88
C GLY A 30 -2.47 -8.82 18.37
N CYS A 31 -2.69 -8.87 17.06
CA CYS A 31 -4.01 -8.78 16.45
C CYS A 31 -4.93 -9.90 16.94
N ASN A 32 -4.48 -11.15 16.86
CA ASN A 32 -5.25 -12.31 17.31
C ASN A 32 -5.64 -12.19 18.79
N ASN A 33 -4.69 -11.85 19.66
CA ASN A 33 -4.92 -11.66 21.09
C ASN A 33 -5.91 -10.51 21.40
N ALA A 34 -5.94 -9.48 20.55
CA ALA A 34 -6.87 -8.36 20.67
C ALA A 34 -8.23 -8.61 19.99
N GLY A 35 -8.43 -9.76 19.34
CA GLY A 35 -9.64 -10.07 18.58
C GLY A 35 -9.76 -9.31 17.26
N LEU A 36 -8.67 -8.72 16.77
CA LEU A 36 -8.62 -8.07 15.45
C LEU A 36 -8.41 -9.10 14.35
N GLN A 37 -9.27 -9.06 13.34
CA GLN A 37 -9.21 -10.01 12.22
C GLN A 37 -8.39 -9.51 11.04
N TRP A 38 -7.97 -8.24 11.06
CA TRP A 38 -7.30 -7.61 9.93
C TRP A 38 -6.04 -6.85 10.35
N ILE A 39 -5.04 -6.91 9.47
CA ILE A 39 -3.80 -6.15 9.58
C ILE A 39 -3.44 -5.51 8.23
N GLY A 40 -3.02 -4.25 8.23
CA GLY A 40 -2.33 -3.63 7.11
C GLY A 40 -0.84 -3.87 7.24
N LEU A 41 -0.27 -4.66 6.34
CA LEU A 41 1.14 -5.05 6.38
C LEU A 41 2.05 -4.03 5.70
N TRP A 42 3.30 -4.02 6.15
CA TRP A 42 4.37 -3.28 5.51
C TRP A 42 5.38 -4.23 4.86
N ARG A 43 5.81 -3.92 3.63
CA ARG A 43 6.67 -4.79 2.82
C ARG A 43 8.04 -5.08 3.45
N ASP A 44 8.63 -4.11 4.14
CA ASP A 44 9.86 -4.32 4.90
C ASP A 44 9.71 -5.44 5.94
N LYS A 45 8.57 -5.50 6.63
CA LYS A 45 8.27 -6.56 7.60
C LYS A 45 8.04 -7.93 6.97
N ILE A 46 7.46 -7.95 5.76
CA ILE A 46 7.35 -9.17 4.96
C ILE A 46 8.74 -9.63 4.52
N GLN A 47 9.59 -8.71 4.07
CA GLN A 47 10.95 -9.00 3.62
C GLN A 47 11.86 -9.48 4.75
N GLU A 48 11.70 -8.97 5.98
CA GLU A 48 12.45 -9.41 7.16
C GLU A 48 12.26 -10.91 7.46
N CYS A 49 11.04 -11.45 7.31
CA CYS A 49 10.75 -12.85 7.63
C CYS A 49 10.63 -13.75 6.39
N GLY A 50 10.40 -13.18 5.22
CA GLY A 50 10.10 -13.87 3.98
C GLY A 50 8.62 -14.20 3.83
N ILE A 51 8.18 -14.30 2.55
CA ILE A 51 6.76 -14.42 2.18
C ILE A 51 6.10 -15.70 2.71
N ASP A 52 6.81 -16.81 2.73
CA ASP A 52 6.27 -18.11 3.19
C ASP A 52 6.04 -18.11 4.69
N GLU A 53 6.96 -17.50 5.46
CA GLU A 53 6.77 -17.34 6.90
C GLU A 53 5.63 -16.36 7.21
N ALA A 54 5.54 -15.23 6.49
CA ALA A 54 4.45 -14.28 6.61
C ALA A 54 3.10 -14.97 6.39
N ARG A 55 2.97 -15.76 5.31
CA ARG A 55 1.76 -16.52 4.99
C ARG A 55 1.40 -17.50 6.11
N ARG A 56 2.38 -18.26 6.60
CA ARG A 56 2.18 -19.24 7.67
C ARG A 56 1.69 -18.57 8.95
N VAL A 57 2.34 -17.48 9.37
CA VAL A 57 1.97 -16.74 10.58
C VAL A 57 0.55 -16.20 10.51
N LEU A 58 0.16 -15.62 9.36
CA LEU A 58 -1.20 -15.13 9.14
C LEU A 58 -2.25 -16.26 9.22
N GLN A 59 -1.98 -17.40 8.57
CA GLN A 59 -2.87 -18.55 8.56
C GLN A 59 -3.03 -19.18 9.94
N ASP A 60 -1.93 -19.39 10.65
CA ASP A 60 -1.92 -20.00 12.00
C ASP A 60 -2.71 -19.15 13.01
N ASN A 61 -2.77 -17.84 12.83
CA ASN A 61 -3.48 -16.90 13.69
C ASN A 61 -4.87 -16.48 13.17
N GLY A 62 -5.26 -16.89 11.98
CA GLY A 62 -6.54 -16.53 11.38
C GLY A 62 -6.69 -15.03 11.07
N VAL A 63 -5.57 -14.30 10.94
CA VAL A 63 -5.56 -12.86 10.64
C VAL A 63 -5.42 -12.65 9.14
N ARG A 64 -6.24 -11.78 8.58
CA ARG A 64 -6.28 -11.43 7.16
C ARG A 64 -5.58 -10.10 6.88
N VAL A 65 -5.10 -9.92 5.65
CA VAL A 65 -4.42 -8.70 5.23
C VAL A 65 -5.42 -7.75 4.59
N SER A 66 -5.55 -6.53 5.12
CA SER A 66 -6.45 -5.49 4.60
C SER A 66 -5.82 -4.63 3.51
N GLY A 67 -4.50 -4.60 3.44
CA GLY A 67 -3.72 -3.88 2.45
C GLY A 67 -2.23 -4.07 2.72
N ILE A 68 -1.42 -3.93 1.67
CA ILE A 68 0.03 -3.97 1.79
C ILE A 68 0.59 -2.59 1.42
N CYS A 69 1.37 -2.00 2.29
CA CYS A 69 2.14 -0.80 2.08
C CYS A 69 3.63 -1.20 1.96
N ARG A 70 4.36 -0.79 0.94
CA ARG A 70 3.91 0.12 -0.09
C ARG A 70 4.45 -0.28 -1.45
N GLY A 71 3.64 -0.09 -2.47
CA GLY A 71 4.10 0.07 -3.84
C GLY A 71 4.32 1.54 -4.19
N GLY A 72 4.45 1.85 -5.47
CA GLY A 72 4.62 3.21 -5.97
C GLY A 72 6.08 3.58 -6.25
N TRP A 73 6.52 4.77 -5.78
CA TRP A 73 7.87 5.31 -5.98
C TRP A 73 8.27 5.46 -7.46
N PHE A 74 7.32 5.78 -8.34
CA PHE A 74 7.51 5.77 -9.79
C PHE A 74 8.52 6.82 -10.31
N PRO A 75 8.55 8.08 -9.81
CA PRO A 75 9.43 9.09 -10.38
C PRO A 75 10.91 8.74 -10.21
N ALA A 76 11.67 8.88 -11.30
CA ALA A 76 13.11 8.70 -11.30
C ALA A 76 13.77 9.52 -12.43
N LEU A 77 15.07 9.74 -12.32
CA LEU A 77 15.85 10.56 -13.24
C LEU A 77 16.10 9.87 -14.57
N THR A 78 16.32 8.56 -14.52
CA THR A 78 16.67 7.78 -15.70
C THR A 78 15.61 6.74 -16.04
N ALA A 79 15.57 6.34 -17.31
CA ALA A 79 14.67 5.29 -17.77
C ALA A 79 14.95 3.93 -17.06
N ALA A 80 16.23 3.63 -16.79
CA ALA A 80 16.61 2.39 -16.11
C ALA A 80 16.10 2.37 -14.65
N GLU A 81 16.21 3.47 -13.94
CA GLU A 81 15.67 3.59 -12.58
C GLU A 81 14.13 3.51 -12.57
N ARG A 82 13.44 4.13 -13.55
CA ARG A 82 11.99 3.99 -13.69
C ARG A 82 11.57 2.55 -13.91
N GLN A 83 12.28 1.84 -14.82
CA GLN A 83 11.99 0.42 -15.05
C GLN A 83 12.19 -0.42 -13.80
N ALA A 84 13.26 -0.22 -13.05
CA ALA A 84 13.52 -0.94 -11.80
C ALA A 84 12.39 -0.71 -10.76
N LYS A 85 11.81 0.49 -10.72
CA LYS A 85 10.65 0.81 -9.85
C LYS A 85 9.37 0.13 -10.33
N ILE A 86 9.12 0.08 -11.64
CA ILE A 86 8.01 -0.69 -12.22
C ILE A 86 8.16 -2.17 -11.89
N ASP A 87 9.36 -2.73 -12.06
CA ASP A 87 9.64 -4.13 -11.73
C ASP A 87 9.45 -4.44 -10.25
N ASP A 88 9.74 -3.48 -9.35
CA ASP A 88 9.44 -3.63 -7.93
C ASP A 88 7.94 -3.64 -7.64
N ASN A 89 7.15 -2.86 -8.37
CA ASN A 89 5.71 -2.88 -8.24
C ASN A 89 5.08 -4.20 -8.72
N PHE A 90 5.62 -4.85 -9.74
CA PHE A 90 5.20 -6.22 -10.09
C PHE A 90 5.44 -7.19 -8.93
N ARG A 91 6.62 -7.12 -8.28
CA ARG A 91 6.89 -7.92 -7.07
C ARG A 91 5.93 -7.61 -5.92
N ALA A 92 5.58 -6.34 -5.73
CA ALA A 92 4.61 -5.94 -4.70
C ALA A 92 3.20 -6.50 -4.96
N ILE A 93 2.80 -6.59 -6.23
CA ILE A 93 1.53 -7.23 -6.63
C ILE A 93 1.59 -8.74 -6.36
N ASP A 94 2.71 -9.39 -6.67
CA ASP A 94 2.93 -10.82 -6.35
C ASP A 94 2.86 -11.08 -4.84
N GLU A 95 3.45 -10.22 -4.01
CA GLU A 95 3.38 -10.29 -2.55
C GLU A 95 1.91 -10.18 -2.06
N CYS A 96 1.13 -9.24 -2.64
CA CYS A 96 -0.30 -9.13 -2.35
C CYS A 96 -1.04 -10.43 -2.68
N ALA A 97 -0.88 -10.95 -3.89
CA ALA A 97 -1.55 -12.17 -4.34
C ALA A 97 -1.19 -13.37 -3.45
N GLN A 98 0.09 -13.53 -3.10
CA GLN A 98 0.58 -14.63 -2.27
C GLN A 98 0.07 -14.58 -0.82
N LEU A 99 -0.26 -13.40 -0.30
CA LEU A 99 -0.82 -13.19 1.05
C LEU A 99 -2.34 -13.05 1.05
N ASN A 100 -3.02 -13.32 -0.09
CA ASN A 100 -4.46 -13.13 -0.27
C ASN A 100 -4.93 -11.71 0.10
N CYS A 101 -4.12 -10.73 -0.22
CA CYS A 101 -4.43 -9.31 -0.07
C CYS A 101 -4.88 -8.75 -1.41
N ASP A 102 -6.03 -8.10 -1.43
CA ASP A 102 -6.59 -7.52 -2.67
C ASP A 102 -6.25 -6.05 -2.86
N THR A 103 -5.36 -5.47 -2.04
CA THR A 103 -5.07 -4.03 -2.09
C THR A 103 -3.59 -3.73 -1.88
N LEU A 104 -2.97 -3.11 -2.88
CA LEU A 104 -1.63 -2.52 -2.79
C LEU A 104 -1.75 -1.00 -2.65
N ILE A 105 -1.20 -0.45 -1.57
CA ILE A 105 -1.18 0.99 -1.31
C ILE A 105 0.03 1.60 -2.01
N LEU A 106 -0.23 2.62 -2.86
CA LEU A 106 0.78 3.30 -3.66
C LEU A 106 1.18 4.64 -3.03
N VAL A 107 2.37 4.68 -2.44
CA VAL A 107 3.07 5.92 -2.09
C VAL A 107 3.86 6.34 -3.32
N CYS A 108 3.43 7.39 -4.00
CA CYS A 108 3.81 7.65 -5.40
C CYS A 108 5.26 8.03 -5.65
N GLY A 109 6.02 8.42 -4.62
CA GLY A 109 7.42 8.82 -4.72
C GLY A 109 7.60 10.34 -4.87
N GLY A 110 8.68 10.86 -4.29
CA GLY A 110 9.18 12.21 -4.50
C GLY A 110 10.22 12.27 -5.61
N LEU A 111 10.45 13.44 -6.15
CA LEU A 111 11.55 13.72 -7.07
C LEU A 111 12.03 15.15 -6.84
N PRO A 112 12.91 15.39 -5.86
CA PRO A 112 13.45 16.71 -5.59
C PRO A 112 14.21 17.22 -6.81
N ASP A 113 14.22 18.54 -6.99
CA ASP A 113 14.92 19.25 -8.06
C ASP A 113 14.44 18.97 -9.50
N HIS A 114 13.22 18.45 -9.66
CA HIS A 114 12.62 18.20 -10.97
C HIS A 114 11.26 18.88 -11.15
N ASP A 115 10.85 18.97 -12.42
CA ASP A 115 9.52 19.44 -12.79
C ASP A 115 8.45 18.52 -12.16
N LEU A 116 7.62 19.11 -11.32
CA LEU A 116 6.55 18.43 -10.62
C LEU A 116 5.50 17.85 -11.59
N ALA A 117 5.27 18.50 -12.72
CA ALA A 117 4.34 18.01 -13.73
C ALA A 117 4.88 16.74 -14.40
N GLU A 118 6.17 16.71 -14.73
CA GLU A 118 6.83 15.50 -15.26
C GLU A 118 6.86 14.38 -14.24
N ALA A 119 7.15 14.66 -12.96
CA ALA A 119 7.12 13.66 -11.91
C ALA A 119 5.72 13.03 -11.73
N ARG A 120 4.66 13.84 -11.77
CA ARG A 120 3.27 13.36 -11.73
C ARG A 120 2.89 12.56 -12.97
N LYS A 121 3.41 12.96 -14.15
CA LYS A 121 3.23 12.15 -15.35
C LYS A 121 3.88 10.77 -15.21
N GLN A 122 5.09 10.70 -14.66
CA GLN A 122 5.76 9.42 -14.39
C GLN A 122 5.00 8.54 -13.39
N VAL A 123 4.27 9.12 -12.44
CA VAL A 123 3.36 8.37 -11.57
C VAL A 123 2.23 7.74 -12.39
N GLN A 124 1.56 8.53 -13.23
CA GLN A 124 0.48 8.02 -14.08
C GLN A 124 1.00 6.92 -15.01
N ASP A 125 2.07 7.16 -15.76
CA ASP A 125 2.69 6.21 -16.68
C ASP A 125 3.10 4.90 -15.94
N GLY A 126 3.60 5.01 -14.70
CA GLY A 126 3.99 3.87 -13.89
C GLY A 126 2.80 3.02 -13.44
N ILE A 127 1.68 3.66 -13.06
CA ILE A 127 0.45 2.93 -12.71
C ILE A 127 -0.16 2.27 -13.95
N GLU A 128 -0.18 2.96 -15.10
CA GLU A 128 -0.61 2.41 -16.39
C GLU A 128 0.19 1.16 -16.78
N ALA A 129 1.50 1.15 -16.49
CA ALA A 129 2.37 0.00 -16.80
C ALA A 129 2.07 -1.25 -15.97
N ILE A 130 1.49 -1.11 -14.77
CA ILE A 130 1.26 -2.24 -13.85
C ILE A 130 -0.21 -2.63 -13.69
N VAL A 131 -1.16 -1.82 -14.17
CA VAL A 131 -2.60 -2.02 -13.88
C VAL A 131 -3.13 -3.33 -14.45
N ASP A 132 -2.75 -3.72 -15.67
CA ASP A 132 -3.21 -4.97 -16.27
C ASP A 132 -2.68 -6.20 -15.50
N TYR A 133 -1.46 -6.10 -14.99
CA TYR A 133 -0.88 -7.14 -14.14
C TYR A 133 -1.63 -7.25 -12.82
N ALA A 134 -1.96 -6.12 -12.20
CA ALA A 134 -2.74 -6.08 -10.96
C ALA A 134 -4.16 -6.66 -11.18
N VAL A 135 -4.82 -6.34 -12.31
CA VAL A 135 -6.10 -6.93 -12.70
C VAL A 135 -5.98 -8.45 -12.80
N GLY A 136 -4.95 -8.97 -13.46
CA GLY A 136 -4.70 -10.41 -13.62
C GLY A 136 -4.50 -11.14 -12.29
N HIS A 137 -4.05 -10.44 -11.25
CA HIS A 137 -3.82 -10.97 -9.90
C HIS A 137 -4.94 -10.62 -8.90
N ASN A 138 -6.02 -9.97 -9.38
CA ASN A 138 -7.14 -9.49 -8.55
C ASN A 138 -6.69 -8.54 -7.43
N VAL A 139 -5.71 -7.69 -7.70
CA VAL A 139 -5.16 -6.69 -6.77
C VAL A 139 -5.61 -5.30 -7.18
N ARG A 140 -6.16 -4.54 -6.25
CA ARG A 140 -6.50 -3.12 -6.41
C ARG A 140 -5.29 -2.26 -6.11
N LEU A 141 -5.11 -1.20 -6.89
CA LEU A 141 -4.07 -0.20 -6.72
C LEU A 141 -4.67 1.05 -6.07
N GLY A 142 -4.32 1.30 -4.82
CA GLY A 142 -4.84 2.45 -4.06
C GLY A 142 -3.83 3.59 -4.04
N ILE A 143 -4.10 4.68 -4.76
CA ILE A 143 -3.24 5.88 -4.77
C ILE A 143 -3.46 6.63 -3.46
N GLU A 144 -2.41 6.78 -2.66
CA GLU A 144 -2.45 7.52 -1.40
C GLU A 144 -1.89 8.93 -1.61
N PRO A 145 -2.72 9.98 -1.52
CA PRO A 145 -2.22 11.36 -1.47
C PRO A 145 -1.58 11.62 -0.10
N LEU A 146 -0.34 12.10 -0.09
CA LEU A 146 0.35 12.44 1.15
C LEU A 146 0.31 13.94 1.42
N HIS A 147 0.30 14.30 2.71
CA HIS A 147 0.37 15.71 3.11
C HIS A 147 1.52 16.44 2.38
N PRO A 148 1.33 17.70 1.94
CA PRO A 148 2.32 18.44 1.15
C PRO A 148 3.73 18.52 1.76
N MET A 149 3.86 18.36 3.08
CA MET A 149 5.17 18.29 3.74
C MET A 149 6.06 17.15 3.21
N PHE A 150 5.47 16.11 2.60
CA PHE A 150 6.17 14.96 2.05
C PHE A 150 6.39 15.04 0.53
N ALA A 151 6.07 16.19 -0.10
CA ALA A 151 6.10 16.29 -1.56
C ALA A 151 7.52 16.14 -2.16
N ALA A 152 8.55 16.50 -1.41
CA ALA A 152 9.93 16.42 -1.89
C ALA A 152 10.52 15.01 -1.84
N ASP A 153 10.12 14.19 -0.86
CA ASP A 153 10.79 12.92 -0.56
C ASP A 153 9.92 11.68 -0.68
N ARG A 154 8.59 11.80 -0.48
CA ARG A 154 7.70 10.63 -0.41
C ARG A 154 6.65 10.57 -1.49
N SER A 155 5.98 11.70 -1.82
CA SER A 155 4.91 11.67 -2.83
C SER A 155 4.69 13.01 -3.48
N VAL A 156 4.78 13.05 -4.80
CA VAL A 156 4.39 14.21 -5.62
C VAL A 156 2.88 14.36 -5.75
N ILE A 157 2.12 13.37 -5.28
CA ILE A 157 0.66 13.40 -5.21
C ILE A 157 0.27 13.80 -3.79
N SER A 158 -0.25 15.01 -3.64
CA SER A 158 -0.47 15.63 -2.33
C SER A 158 -1.91 16.07 -2.08
N THR A 159 -2.83 15.78 -2.99
CA THR A 159 -4.26 16.05 -2.81
C THR A 159 -5.11 14.90 -3.32
N THR A 160 -6.28 14.73 -2.71
CA THR A 160 -7.29 13.76 -3.15
C THR A 160 -7.70 13.96 -4.60
N SER A 161 -7.83 15.24 -5.04
CA SER A 161 -8.16 15.57 -6.43
C SER A 161 -7.12 15.02 -7.40
N GLN A 162 -5.82 15.18 -7.11
CA GLN A 162 -4.76 14.64 -7.97
C GLN A 162 -4.82 13.11 -8.08
N SER A 163 -5.10 12.42 -6.98
CA SER A 163 -5.26 10.96 -6.98
C SER A 163 -6.47 10.53 -7.80
N LEU A 164 -7.60 11.24 -7.67
CA LEU A 164 -8.82 10.98 -8.44
C LEU A 164 -8.60 11.24 -9.93
N ASP A 165 -7.96 12.35 -10.30
CA ASP A 165 -7.66 12.69 -11.69
C ASP A 165 -6.83 11.59 -12.39
N ILE A 166 -5.87 10.98 -11.68
CA ILE A 166 -5.07 9.86 -12.19
C ILE A 166 -5.95 8.61 -12.33
N ALA A 167 -6.71 8.26 -11.30
CA ALA A 167 -7.57 7.08 -11.31
C ALA A 167 -8.61 7.14 -12.44
N GLU A 168 -9.24 8.31 -12.64
CA GLU A 168 -10.21 8.55 -13.70
C GLU A 168 -9.59 8.46 -15.10
N ARG A 169 -8.37 9.00 -15.30
CA ARG A 169 -7.67 8.90 -16.59
C ARG A 169 -7.29 7.47 -16.95
N ILE A 170 -6.86 6.68 -15.97
CA ILE A 170 -6.56 5.26 -16.16
C ILE A 170 -7.84 4.47 -16.45
N GLY A 171 -8.97 4.85 -15.84
CA GLY A 171 -10.29 4.29 -16.12
C GLY A 171 -10.46 2.82 -15.75
N SER A 172 -9.55 2.25 -14.95
CA SER A 172 -9.65 0.86 -14.48
C SER A 172 -10.40 0.80 -13.16
N PRO A 173 -11.37 -0.11 -12.97
CA PRO A 173 -12.04 -0.30 -11.68
C PRO A 173 -11.11 -0.82 -10.58
N GLN A 174 -9.90 -1.27 -10.92
CA GLN A 174 -8.89 -1.71 -9.97
C GLN A 174 -8.00 -0.57 -9.47
N VAL A 175 -8.15 0.65 -9.99
CA VAL A 175 -7.40 1.83 -9.53
C VAL A 175 -8.35 2.75 -8.76
N GLY A 176 -7.96 3.08 -7.53
CA GLY A 176 -8.75 3.95 -6.66
C GLY A 176 -7.86 4.80 -5.75
N VAL A 177 -8.48 5.43 -4.76
CA VAL A 177 -7.82 6.33 -3.81
C VAL A 177 -7.88 5.77 -2.41
N VAL A 178 -6.77 5.81 -1.70
CA VAL A 178 -6.68 5.56 -0.26
C VAL A 178 -6.75 6.89 0.47
N LEU A 179 -7.66 7.01 1.42
CA LEU A 179 -7.80 8.22 2.24
C LEU A 179 -7.23 7.94 3.63
N ASP A 180 -6.10 8.57 3.92
CA ASP A 180 -5.54 8.60 5.27
C ASP A 180 -5.78 9.97 5.89
N VAL A 181 -6.53 9.99 7.00
CA VAL A 181 -6.87 11.24 7.72
C VAL A 181 -5.65 11.97 8.27
N TYR A 182 -4.50 11.31 8.37
CA TYR A 182 -3.23 11.94 8.72
C TYR A 182 -2.72 12.87 7.60
N HIS A 183 -3.09 12.58 6.36
CA HIS A 183 -2.57 13.27 5.17
C HIS A 183 -3.55 14.27 4.56
N ILE A 184 -4.83 14.22 4.89
CA ILE A 184 -5.90 15.06 4.30
C ILE A 184 -6.55 16.00 5.31
#